data_aa917f287e8a4a09468d4440c83a7fdb
#
_entry.id   aa917f287e8a4a09468d4440c83a7fdb
#
_cell.length_a   1.000
_cell.length_b   1.000
_cell.length_c   1.000
_cell.angle_alpha   90.00
_cell.angle_beta   90.00
_cell.angle_gamma   90.00
#
_symmetry.space_group_name_H-M   'P 1'
#
loop_
_entity.id
_entity.type
_entity.pdbx_description
1 polymer ?
#
loop_
_entity_poly.entity_id
_entity_poly.type
_entity_poly.pdbx_seq_one_letter_code
_entity_poly.pdbx_strand_id
1 'polypeptide(L)'
;MLRVSNIKIDIDDKIELVREKLLKKLKIKNSDILEYSIYKESVDARKKDKILLVYTVDILVKNEDKILKFKPKDTTHIDTNRYIDVKMGDKSLKHRPVVVGSGPAGLFASLILAQRGYKPLMLERGMDVDQRTRDIENFWSGGDFKPKSNVQFGEGGAGTFSDGKLTTRLKDIRSTRVLEEFVKHGAPEEILYSHKPHVGTDILKNVVKNIRNEIIKLGGEVRFDAQLTDMKVEAGNIKSIEINGSEWIDVEHLILAIGHSARDTYEMVYKRGMHVEQKPFAIGARIEHPQDMINHAQYGKFAGHEKLGAADYRLTAQTSNGRSVYTFCMCPGGSVIASASTEGELVTNGMSEHARDKANANSGLLVSINTSDYESDHPLAGIWFQQRYERLAYQLGGSNYKAPCQLVGDFLRGEPSTSIGSVCPSYSPGVTMTDLSGCLPPFVVESMKEGIVSMDRKLHGFAMNDAVLTGIETRSSAPVRLKRDVDTLESLSIKKLYPCGEGAGYAGGIVTAAVDGIKCAEKIIEEYTKIV
;
A
#
# COMPACT_ATOMS: atom_id res chain seq x y z
N MET A 1 -31.83 -2.29 -7.53
CA MET A 1 -30.81 -3.03 -8.35
C MET A 1 -30.52 -4.37 -7.69
N LEU A 2 -30.30 -5.43 -8.47
CA LEU A 2 -29.96 -6.76 -7.96
C LEU A 2 -28.48 -7.05 -8.15
N ARG A 3 -27.83 -7.57 -7.10
CA ARG A 3 -26.51 -8.18 -7.17
C ARG A 3 -26.64 -9.70 -7.19
N VAL A 4 -26.09 -10.33 -8.22
CA VAL A 4 -26.15 -11.77 -8.44
C VAL A 4 -24.71 -12.32 -8.38
N SER A 5 -24.44 -13.12 -7.35
CA SER A 5 -23.12 -13.68 -7.09
C SER A 5 -22.99 -15.12 -7.56
N ASN A 6 -21.74 -15.64 -7.55
CA ASN A 6 -21.43 -17.04 -7.79
C ASN A 6 -21.88 -17.57 -9.16
N ILE A 7 -21.75 -16.72 -10.20
CA ILE A 7 -21.91 -17.14 -11.60
C ILE A 7 -20.56 -17.71 -12.06
N LYS A 8 -20.50 -19.02 -12.29
CA LYS A 8 -19.25 -19.74 -12.59
C LYS A 8 -19.22 -20.13 -14.06
N ILE A 9 -18.11 -19.86 -14.72
CA ILE A 9 -17.78 -20.36 -16.05
C ILE A 9 -16.46 -21.10 -16.01
N ASP A 10 -16.20 -21.99 -16.95
CA ASP A 10 -14.88 -22.61 -17.11
C ASP A 10 -13.87 -21.58 -17.61
N ILE A 11 -12.59 -21.79 -17.34
CA ILE A 11 -11.57 -20.82 -17.76
C ILE A 11 -11.52 -20.66 -19.29
N ASP A 12 -11.82 -21.71 -20.02
CA ASP A 12 -11.83 -21.72 -21.49
C ASP A 12 -13.13 -21.12 -22.09
N ASP A 13 -14.16 -20.93 -21.25
CA ASP A 13 -15.45 -20.36 -21.70
C ASP A 13 -15.31 -18.87 -22.08
N LYS A 14 -16.17 -18.44 -22.99
CA LYS A 14 -16.32 -17.02 -23.34
C LYS A 14 -17.13 -16.25 -22.29
N ILE A 15 -16.81 -14.98 -22.11
CA ILE A 15 -17.44 -14.13 -21.09
C ILE A 15 -18.94 -13.95 -21.29
N GLU A 16 -19.45 -14.05 -22.53
CA GLU A 16 -20.86 -13.94 -22.87
C GLU A 16 -21.69 -15.01 -22.13
N LEU A 17 -21.11 -16.15 -21.81
CA LEU A 17 -21.76 -17.21 -21.04
C LEU A 17 -22.16 -16.78 -19.63
N VAL A 18 -21.49 -15.77 -19.05
CA VAL A 18 -21.89 -15.16 -17.76
C VAL A 18 -23.30 -14.62 -17.85
N ARG A 19 -23.60 -13.86 -18.92
CA ARG A 19 -24.93 -13.27 -19.15
C ARG A 19 -25.99 -14.35 -19.38
N GLU A 20 -25.70 -15.37 -20.16
CA GLU A 20 -26.60 -16.49 -20.37
C GLU A 20 -26.96 -17.23 -19.09
N LYS A 21 -25.94 -17.53 -18.26
CA LYS A 21 -26.12 -18.17 -16.94
C LYS A 21 -26.91 -17.29 -15.99
N LEU A 22 -26.70 -15.96 -16.02
CA LEU A 22 -27.47 -14.98 -15.27
C LEU A 22 -28.95 -15.03 -15.63
N LEU A 23 -29.30 -14.97 -16.94
CA LEU A 23 -30.68 -15.04 -17.43
C LEU A 23 -31.39 -16.31 -16.99
N LYS A 24 -30.69 -17.47 -17.10
CA LYS A 24 -31.21 -18.77 -16.63
C LYS A 24 -31.44 -18.78 -15.12
N LYS A 25 -30.47 -18.25 -14.34
CA LYS A 25 -30.52 -18.23 -12.87
C LYS A 25 -31.70 -17.41 -12.36
N LEU A 26 -31.97 -16.26 -12.98
CA LEU A 26 -33.05 -15.36 -12.61
C LEU A 26 -34.37 -15.64 -13.30
N LYS A 27 -34.39 -16.56 -14.28
CA LYS A 27 -35.58 -16.89 -15.13
C LYS A 27 -36.17 -15.66 -15.82
N ILE A 28 -35.31 -14.82 -16.39
CA ILE A 28 -35.67 -13.60 -17.11
C ILE A 28 -35.19 -13.63 -18.57
N LYS A 29 -35.75 -12.76 -19.40
CA LYS A 29 -35.32 -12.54 -20.79
C LYS A 29 -34.30 -11.40 -20.85
N ASN A 30 -33.50 -11.38 -21.91
CA ASN A 30 -32.52 -10.31 -22.13
C ASN A 30 -33.16 -8.90 -22.19
N SER A 31 -34.40 -8.83 -22.71
CA SER A 31 -35.21 -7.59 -22.80
C SER A 31 -35.67 -7.05 -21.42
N ASP A 32 -35.54 -7.83 -20.36
CA ASP A 32 -35.91 -7.43 -19.00
C ASP A 32 -34.76 -6.69 -18.28
N ILE A 33 -33.55 -6.79 -18.80
CA ILE A 33 -32.37 -6.11 -18.26
C ILE A 33 -32.32 -4.68 -18.81
N LEU A 34 -32.28 -3.70 -17.91
CA LEU A 34 -32.11 -2.27 -18.20
C LEU A 34 -30.62 -1.85 -18.11
N GLU A 35 -29.91 -2.34 -17.10
CA GLU A 35 -28.48 -2.11 -16.90
C GLU A 35 -27.79 -3.41 -16.51
N TYR A 36 -26.54 -3.56 -16.92
CA TYR A 36 -25.71 -4.73 -16.65
C TYR A 36 -24.26 -4.29 -16.45
N SER A 37 -23.67 -4.67 -15.33
CA SER A 37 -22.24 -4.46 -15.06
C SER A 37 -21.64 -5.64 -14.30
N ILE A 38 -20.39 -5.94 -14.58
CA ILE A 38 -19.61 -6.88 -13.77
C ILE A 38 -19.14 -6.12 -12.53
N TYR A 39 -19.63 -6.53 -11.36
CA TYR A 39 -19.20 -5.98 -10.08
C TYR A 39 -17.90 -6.59 -9.60
N LYS A 40 -17.71 -7.90 -9.88
CA LYS A 40 -16.51 -8.62 -9.40
C LYS A 40 -16.23 -9.83 -10.29
N GLU A 41 -14.94 -9.96 -10.62
CA GLU A 41 -14.36 -11.15 -11.23
C GLU A 41 -13.32 -11.77 -10.28
N SER A 42 -13.31 -13.08 -10.14
CA SER A 42 -12.33 -13.82 -9.33
C SER A 42 -12.05 -15.20 -9.91
N VAL A 43 -10.85 -15.72 -9.63
CA VAL A 43 -10.41 -17.06 -10.03
C VAL A 43 -10.63 -18.04 -8.87
N ASP A 44 -11.29 -19.17 -9.14
CA ASP A 44 -11.40 -20.30 -8.22
C ASP A 44 -10.45 -21.42 -8.68
N ALA A 45 -9.22 -21.39 -8.18
CA ALA A 45 -8.15 -22.37 -8.48
C ALA A 45 -7.95 -23.41 -7.36
N ARG A 46 -8.94 -23.63 -6.48
CA ARG A 46 -8.86 -24.62 -5.39
C ARG A 46 -8.70 -26.04 -5.91
N LYS A 47 -9.18 -26.32 -7.12
CA LYS A 47 -8.99 -27.58 -7.84
C LYS A 47 -8.04 -27.32 -9.00
N LYS A 48 -6.82 -27.86 -8.93
CA LYS A 48 -5.77 -27.64 -9.94
C LYS A 48 -6.03 -28.35 -11.29
N ASP A 49 -6.99 -29.25 -11.32
CA ASP A 49 -7.47 -29.95 -12.52
C ASP A 49 -8.61 -29.23 -13.23
N LYS A 50 -9.25 -28.25 -12.52
CA LYS A 50 -10.37 -27.47 -13.03
C LYS A 50 -10.42 -26.08 -12.43
N ILE A 51 -10.00 -25.08 -13.18
CA ILE A 51 -10.08 -23.67 -12.77
C ILE A 51 -11.37 -23.04 -13.30
N LEU A 52 -12.04 -22.27 -12.45
CA LEU A 52 -13.27 -21.57 -12.78
C LEU A 52 -13.09 -20.05 -12.62
N LEU A 53 -13.66 -19.29 -13.54
CA LEU A 53 -13.89 -17.86 -13.36
C LEU A 53 -15.23 -17.66 -12.66
N VAL A 54 -15.24 -16.86 -11.62
CA VAL A 54 -16.42 -16.63 -10.76
C VAL A 54 -16.78 -15.16 -10.78
N TYR A 55 -17.98 -14.86 -11.27
CA TYR A 55 -18.48 -13.51 -11.45
C TYR A 55 -19.56 -13.16 -10.43
N THR A 56 -19.56 -11.91 -10.03
CA THR A 56 -20.68 -11.22 -9.38
C THR A 56 -21.12 -10.08 -10.32
N VAL A 57 -22.41 -9.98 -10.59
CA VAL A 57 -22.96 -9.06 -11.58
C VAL A 57 -24.02 -8.19 -10.90
N ASP A 58 -24.00 -6.91 -11.17
CA ASP A 58 -25.05 -5.97 -10.79
C ASP A 58 -25.94 -5.70 -11.98
N ILE A 59 -27.26 -5.78 -11.77
CA ILE A 59 -28.25 -5.55 -12.82
C ILE A 59 -29.42 -4.69 -12.34
N LEU A 60 -29.89 -3.84 -13.22
CA LEU A 60 -31.19 -3.19 -13.10
C LEU A 60 -32.19 -3.91 -14.01
N VAL A 61 -33.31 -4.29 -13.47
CA VAL A 61 -34.33 -5.07 -14.20
C VAL A 61 -35.73 -4.42 -14.10
N LYS A 62 -36.59 -4.66 -15.09
CA LYS A 62 -37.94 -4.08 -15.15
C LYS A 62 -38.85 -4.45 -13.98
N ASN A 63 -38.73 -5.68 -13.43
CA ASN A 63 -39.63 -6.23 -12.42
C ASN A 63 -38.83 -6.90 -11.27
N GLU A 64 -38.09 -6.11 -10.52
CA GLU A 64 -37.21 -6.59 -9.47
C GLU A 64 -37.94 -7.35 -8.35
N ASP A 65 -39.09 -6.83 -7.90
CA ASP A 65 -39.89 -7.45 -6.85
C ASP A 65 -40.39 -8.84 -7.24
N LYS A 66 -40.70 -9.04 -8.52
CA LYS A 66 -41.13 -10.36 -9.04
C LYS A 66 -39.98 -11.38 -8.93
N ILE A 67 -38.76 -10.96 -9.22
CA ILE A 67 -37.56 -11.81 -9.11
C ILE A 67 -37.29 -12.14 -7.66
N LEU A 68 -37.31 -11.17 -6.77
CA LEU A 68 -37.04 -11.35 -5.35
C LEU A 68 -38.06 -12.26 -4.67
N LYS A 69 -39.32 -12.29 -5.10
CA LYS A 69 -40.35 -13.23 -4.61
C LYS A 69 -39.95 -14.70 -4.78
N PHE A 70 -39.20 -15.04 -5.82
CA PHE A 70 -38.70 -16.41 -6.06
C PHE A 70 -37.42 -16.74 -5.25
N LYS A 71 -36.86 -15.78 -4.48
CA LYS A 71 -35.65 -15.93 -3.67
C LYS A 71 -34.51 -16.65 -4.44
N PRO A 72 -34.11 -16.18 -5.63
CA PRO A 72 -33.08 -16.87 -6.37
C PRO A 72 -31.78 -16.90 -5.54
N LYS A 73 -31.13 -18.07 -5.54
CA LYS A 73 -29.89 -18.28 -4.76
C LYS A 73 -28.81 -17.28 -5.16
N ASP A 74 -28.03 -16.79 -4.17
CA ASP A 74 -26.92 -15.86 -4.35
C ASP A 74 -27.36 -14.52 -5.02
N THR A 75 -28.60 -14.10 -4.78
CA THR A 75 -29.16 -12.85 -5.30
C THR A 75 -29.63 -11.98 -4.15
N THR A 76 -29.21 -10.73 -4.13
CA THR A 76 -29.56 -9.75 -3.09
C THR A 76 -29.99 -8.44 -3.75
N HIS A 77 -30.96 -7.76 -3.11
CA HIS A 77 -31.18 -6.34 -3.41
C HIS A 77 -29.99 -5.52 -2.92
N ILE A 78 -29.55 -4.58 -3.72
CA ILE A 78 -28.54 -3.59 -3.33
C ILE A 78 -29.08 -2.19 -3.58
N ASP A 79 -28.90 -1.32 -2.59
CA ASP A 79 -29.05 0.10 -2.80
C ASP A 79 -27.87 0.60 -3.63
N THR A 80 -28.14 1.41 -4.64
CA THR A 80 -27.09 2.09 -5.42
C THR A 80 -26.54 3.26 -4.60
N ASN A 81 -25.97 2.93 -3.45
CA ASN A 81 -25.29 3.93 -2.63
C ASN A 81 -24.05 4.41 -3.38
N ARG A 82 -24.17 5.53 -4.08
CA ARG A 82 -23.01 6.28 -4.59
C ARG A 82 -22.45 7.14 -3.46
N TYR A 83 -21.14 7.34 -3.50
CA TYR A 83 -20.53 8.34 -2.63
C TYR A 83 -21.19 9.69 -2.88
N ILE A 84 -21.65 10.32 -1.82
CA ILE A 84 -22.26 11.65 -1.84
C ILE A 84 -21.31 12.58 -1.10
N ASP A 85 -20.96 13.68 -1.76
CA ASP A 85 -20.13 14.72 -1.15
C ASP A 85 -20.79 15.27 0.13
N VAL A 86 -20.00 15.48 1.17
CA VAL A 86 -20.46 16.09 2.43
C VAL A 86 -20.94 17.54 2.19
N LYS A 87 -21.88 17.97 2.99
CA LYS A 87 -22.35 19.36 2.95
C LYS A 87 -21.24 20.30 3.43
N MET A 88 -21.12 21.44 2.75
CA MET A 88 -20.21 22.49 3.14
C MET A 88 -20.74 23.20 4.38
N GLY A 89 -19.84 23.45 5.35
CA GLY A 89 -20.13 24.23 6.55
C GLY A 89 -20.22 25.73 6.28
N ASP A 90 -20.45 26.50 7.31
CA ASP A 90 -20.72 27.95 7.26
C ASP A 90 -19.63 28.82 7.90
N LYS A 91 -18.67 28.23 8.63
CA LYS A 91 -17.55 28.97 9.21
C LYS A 91 -16.58 29.44 8.13
N SER A 92 -16.11 30.66 8.20
CA SER A 92 -15.16 31.21 7.24
C SER A 92 -13.74 30.72 7.52
N LEU A 93 -13.01 30.31 6.46
CA LEU A 93 -11.58 30.07 6.51
C LEU A 93 -10.80 31.37 6.31
N LYS A 94 -9.75 31.57 7.13
CA LYS A 94 -8.80 32.69 6.96
C LYS A 94 -7.66 32.31 6.01
N HIS A 95 -7.22 31.05 6.08
CA HIS A 95 -6.13 30.50 5.28
C HIS A 95 -6.59 29.23 4.60
N ARG A 96 -6.05 28.97 3.41
CA ARG A 96 -6.29 27.71 2.69
C ARG A 96 -5.79 26.53 3.50
N PRO A 97 -6.45 25.35 3.43
CA PRO A 97 -5.95 24.16 4.08
C PRO A 97 -4.57 23.78 3.53
N VAL A 98 -3.68 23.34 4.44
CA VAL A 98 -2.35 22.83 4.08
C VAL A 98 -2.31 21.31 4.27
N VAL A 99 -1.74 20.62 3.29
CA VAL A 99 -1.58 19.16 3.30
C VAL A 99 -0.09 18.84 3.19
N VAL A 100 0.46 18.13 4.16
CA VAL A 100 1.88 17.74 4.18
C VAL A 100 2.01 16.29 3.78
N GLY A 101 2.70 16.03 2.68
CA GLY A 101 2.92 14.74 2.05
C GLY A 101 1.99 14.53 0.85
N SER A 102 2.55 14.03 -0.25
CA SER A 102 1.87 13.72 -1.52
C SER A 102 1.66 12.22 -1.75
N GLY A 103 1.75 11.39 -0.70
CA GLY A 103 1.33 9.99 -0.73
C GLY A 103 -0.19 9.87 -0.91
N PRO A 104 -0.75 8.65 -0.98
CA PRO A 104 -2.18 8.47 -1.27
C PRO A 104 -3.11 9.26 -0.35
N ALA A 105 -2.78 9.37 0.95
CA ALA A 105 -3.58 10.15 1.90
C ALA A 105 -3.60 11.65 1.55
N GLY A 106 -2.43 12.26 1.38
CA GLY A 106 -2.34 13.69 1.09
C GLY A 106 -2.83 14.03 -0.31
N LEU A 107 -2.56 13.17 -1.30
CA LEU A 107 -3.02 13.37 -2.67
C LEU A 107 -4.55 13.38 -2.74
N PHE A 108 -5.24 12.43 -2.10
CA PHE A 108 -6.69 12.37 -2.09
C PHE A 108 -7.32 13.43 -1.19
N ALA A 109 -6.71 13.80 -0.06
CA ALA A 109 -7.15 14.93 0.73
C ALA A 109 -7.12 16.23 -0.10
N SER A 110 -6.00 16.48 -0.81
CA SER A 110 -5.85 17.65 -1.67
C SER A 110 -6.81 17.64 -2.86
N LEU A 111 -7.02 16.47 -3.49
CA LEU A 111 -7.96 16.32 -4.61
C LEU A 111 -9.39 16.68 -4.19
N ILE A 112 -9.88 16.12 -3.08
CA ILE A 112 -11.24 16.39 -2.58
C ILE A 112 -11.39 17.87 -2.19
N LEU A 113 -10.41 18.44 -1.47
CA LEU A 113 -10.43 19.87 -1.14
C LEU A 113 -10.45 20.75 -2.41
N ALA A 114 -9.64 20.42 -3.42
CA ALA A 114 -9.61 21.15 -4.68
C ALA A 114 -10.93 21.03 -5.46
N GLN A 115 -11.50 19.84 -5.58
CA GLN A 115 -12.81 19.59 -6.22
C GLN A 115 -13.93 20.39 -5.55
N ARG A 116 -13.81 20.65 -4.25
CA ARG A 116 -14.78 21.44 -3.48
C ARG A 116 -14.45 22.94 -3.43
N GLY A 117 -13.37 23.39 -4.11
CA GLY A 117 -13.00 24.80 -4.29
C GLY A 117 -12.17 25.41 -3.14
N TYR A 118 -11.57 24.59 -2.26
CA TYR A 118 -10.78 25.09 -1.12
C TYR A 118 -9.36 25.49 -1.48
N LYS A 119 -8.89 25.25 -2.70
CA LYS A 119 -7.57 25.65 -3.21
C LYS A 119 -6.42 25.24 -2.26
N PRO A 120 -6.26 23.96 -1.89
CA PRO A 120 -5.28 23.53 -0.88
C PRO A 120 -3.84 23.84 -1.31
N LEU A 121 -2.94 23.98 -0.32
CA LEU A 121 -1.50 23.93 -0.52
C LEU A 121 -0.99 22.55 -0.12
N MET A 122 -0.47 21.79 -1.07
CA MET A 122 0.18 20.49 -0.82
C MET A 122 1.70 20.67 -0.82
N LEU A 123 2.36 20.19 0.24
CA LEU A 123 3.80 20.22 0.43
C LEU A 123 4.35 18.80 0.37
N GLU A 124 5.36 18.57 -0.47
CA GLU A 124 6.07 17.30 -0.58
C GLU A 124 7.57 17.52 -0.40
N ARG A 125 8.20 16.74 0.52
CA ARG A 125 9.64 16.86 0.78
C ARG A 125 10.51 16.43 -0.40
N GLY A 126 10.02 15.44 -1.18
CA GLY A 126 10.74 14.92 -2.34
C GLY A 126 10.37 15.62 -3.63
N MET A 127 10.85 15.07 -4.72
CA MET A 127 10.64 15.61 -6.07
C MET A 127 9.33 15.09 -6.69
N ASP A 128 8.92 15.75 -7.79
CA ASP A 128 7.88 15.25 -8.67
C ASP A 128 8.25 13.86 -9.23
N VAL A 129 7.25 13.12 -9.70
CA VAL A 129 7.43 11.72 -10.09
C VAL A 129 8.44 11.51 -11.22
N ASP A 130 8.61 12.47 -12.11
CA ASP A 130 9.55 12.36 -13.24
C ASP A 130 11.00 12.51 -12.73
N GLN A 131 11.28 13.55 -11.91
CA GLN A 131 12.62 13.73 -11.32
C GLN A 131 12.92 12.63 -10.30
N ARG A 132 11.95 12.27 -9.46
CA ARG A 132 12.05 11.18 -8.50
C ARG A 132 12.40 9.85 -9.17
N THR A 133 11.81 9.54 -10.34
CA THR A 133 12.14 8.33 -11.10
C THR A 133 13.61 8.34 -11.52
N ARG A 134 14.12 9.44 -12.04
CA ARG A 134 15.55 9.58 -12.41
C ARG A 134 16.46 9.41 -11.20
N ASP A 135 16.10 10.00 -10.06
CA ASP A 135 16.89 9.89 -8.82
C ASP A 135 16.98 8.44 -8.33
N ILE A 136 15.86 7.71 -8.38
CA ILE A 136 15.79 6.30 -7.98
C ILE A 136 16.55 5.40 -8.94
N GLU A 137 16.39 5.57 -10.25
CA GLU A 137 17.10 4.78 -11.27
C GLU A 137 18.61 5.01 -11.20
N ASN A 138 19.06 6.25 -10.98
CA ASN A 138 20.46 6.57 -10.74
C ASN A 138 20.99 5.83 -9.50
N PHE A 139 20.28 5.88 -8.38
CA PHE A 139 20.66 5.18 -7.15
C PHE A 139 20.70 3.66 -7.35
N TRP A 140 19.72 3.06 -8.01
CA TRP A 140 19.69 1.62 -8.29
C TRP A 140 20.80 1.18 -9.25
N SER A 141 21.29 2.08 -10.09
CA SER A 141 22.44 1.84 -10.98
C SER A 141 23.80 2.05 -10.29
N GLY A 142 23.82 2.27 -8.97
CA GLY A 142 25.04 2.47 -8.20
C GLY A 142 25.48 3.94 -8.07
N GLY A 143 24.62 4.89 -8.44
CA GLY A 143 24.84 6.33 -8.22
C GLY A 143 24.47 6.78 -6.80
N ASP A 144 24.49 8.10 -6.59
CA ASP A 144 24.31 8.71 -5.26
C ASP A 144 22.90 8.51 -4.70
N PHE A 145 22.85 8.19 -3.40
CA PHE A 145 21.62 8.17 -2.63
C PHE A 145 21.15 9.60 -2.31
N LYS A 146 19.84 9.86 -2.53
CA LYS A 146 19.21 11.15 -2.20
C LYS A 146 18.22 11.02 -1.04
N PRO A 147 18.53 11.53 0.17
CA PRO A 147 17.68 11.38 1.35
C PRO A 147 16.27 11.97 1.20
N LYS A 148 16.10 13.01 0.40
CA LYS A 148 14.81 13.67 0.20
C LYS A 148 14.02 13.13 -1.01
N SER A 149 14.66 12.45 -1.99
CA SER A 149 14.02 11.96 -3.22
C SER A 149 14.40 10.50 -3.47
N ASN A 150 13.51 9.57 -3.09
CA ASN A 150 13.78 8.13 -3.10
C ASN A 150 12.46 7.32 -3.14
N VAL A 151 12.51 6.00 -2.92
CA VAL A 151 11.33 5.13 -2.94
C VAL A 151 10.31 5.49 -1.83
N GLN A 152 10.71 6.15 -0.76
CA GLN A 152 9.83 6.53 0.34
C GLN A 152 9.26 7.95 0.19
N PHE A 153 10.07 8.87 -0.33
CA PHE A 153 9.77 10.30 -0.42
C PHE A 153 9.69 10.78 -1.87
N GLY A 154 8.72 11.65 -2.12
CA GLY A 154 8.39 12.23 -3.41
C GLY A 154 6.96 11.92 -3.83
N GLU A 155 6.54 12.49 -4.95
CA GLU A 155 5.17 12.44 -5.47
C GLU A 155 4.59 11.03 -5.49
N GLY A 156 3.39 10.88 -4.93
CA GLY A 156 2.66 9.61 -4.81
C GLY A 156 3.12 8.72 -3.64
N GLY A 157 4.17 9.13 -2.88
CA GLY A 157 4.68 8.39 -1.73
C GLY A 157 5.25 7.02 -2.08
N ALA A 158 5.45 6.15 -1.09
CA ALA A 158 6.02 4.80 -1.29
C ALA A 158 5.16 3.90 -2.22
N GLY A 159 3.86 4.17 -2.31
CA GLY A 159 2.94 3.42 -3.17
C GLY A 159 3.27 3.46 -4.66
N THR A 160 3.87 4.56 -5.15
CA THR A 160 4.22 4.75 -6.56
C THR A 160 5.24 3.72 -7.06
N PHE A 161 6.18 3.30 -6.20
CA PHE A 161 7.20 2.30 -6.52
C PHE A 161 6.88 0.97 -5.79
N SER A 162 5.69 0.44 -6.04
CA SER A 162 5.19 -0.82 -5.49
C SER A 162 4.45 -1.62 -6.57
N ASP A 163 3.85 -2.76 -6.22
CA ASP A 163 2.94 -3.48 -7.12
C ASP A 163 1.61 -2.72 -7.37
N GLY A 164 1.35 -1.66 -6.60
CA GLY A 164 0.13 -0.88 -6.76
C GLY A 164 -1.14 -1.64 -6.40
N LYS A 165 -1.10 -2.52 -5.39
CA LYS A 165 -2.28 -3.24 -4.91
C LYS A 165 -3.33 -2.29 -4.35
N LEU A 166 -4.55 -2.43 -4.85
CA LEU A 166 -5.71 -1.66 -4.42
C LEU A 166 -6.71 -2.49 -3.60
N THR A 167 -6.34 -3.72 -3.25
CA THR A 167 -7.17 -4.60 -2.43
C THR A 167 -7.30 -4.05 -1.01
N THR A 168 -8.53 -3.88 -0.54
CA THR A 168 -8.82 -3.46 0.83
C THR A 168 -9.91 -4.32 1.46
N ARG A 169 -9.88 -4.45 2.80
CA ARG A 169 -10.98 -5.04 3.58
C ARG A 169 -11.92 -3.97 4.16
N LEU A 170 -11.61 -2.70 3.90
CA LEU A 170 -12.39 -1.58 4.39
C LEU A 170 -13.75 -1.56 3.66
N LYS A 171 -14.83 -1.59 4.46
CA LYS A 171 -16.21 -1.46 3.96
C LYS A 171 -16.63 0.01 4.05
N ASP A 172 -15.98 0.87 3.30
CA ASP A 172 -16.27 2.30 3.24
C ASP A 172 -16.53 2.69 1.78
N ILE A 173 -17.62 3.39 1.53
CA ILE A 173 -18.04 3.81 0.19
C ILE A 173 -16.98 4.66 -0.53
N ARG A 174 -16.14 5.37 0.23
CA ARG A 174 -15.03 6.15 -0.30
C ARG A 174 -14.00 5.30 -1.04
N SER A 175 -13.91 3.98 -0.72
CA SER A 175 -13.05 3.05 -1.46
C SER A 175 -13.42 2.98 -2.94
N THR A 176 -14.71 3.00 -3.27
CA THR A 176 -15.18 3.04 -4.67
C THR A 176 -14.79 4.36 -5.33
N ARG A 177 -14.97 5.49 -4.61
CA ARG A 177 -14.54 6.81 -5.10
C ARG A 177 -13.04 6.86 -5.42
N VAL A 178 -12.20 6.22 -4.59
CA VAL A 178 -10.74 6.14 -4.84
C VAL A 178 -10.45 5.39 -6.14
N LEU A 179 -11.10 4.24 -6.38
CA LEU A 179 -10.91 3.47 -7.62
C LEU A 179 -11.41 4.24 -8.84
N GLU A 180 -12.57 4.89 -8.75
CA GLU A 180 -13.13 5.73 -9.83
C GLU A 180 -12.19 6.89 -10.19
N GLU A 181 -11.61 7.57 -9.19
CA GLU A 181 -10.63 8.64 -9.43
C GLU A 181 -9.35 8.09 -10.06
N PHE A 182 -8.86 6.91 -9.66
CA PHE A 182 -7.72 6.29 -10.33
C PHE A 182 -8.01 6.01 -11.81
N VAL A 183 -9.16 5.44 -12.15
CA VAL A 183 -9.55 5.19 -13.54
C VAL A 183 -9.67 6.50 -14.32
N LYS A 184 -10.34 7.51 -13.76
CA LYS A 184 -10.46 8.85 -14.35
C LYS A 184 -9.10 9.47 -14.67
N HIS A 185 -8.06 9.13 -13.92
CA HIS A 185 -6.71 9.66 -14.09
C HIS A 185 -5.75 8.69 -14.81
N GLY A 186 -6.27 7.62 -15.42
CA GLY A 186 -5.51 6.77 -16.34
C GLY A 186 -5.15 5.38 -15.83
N ALA A 187 -5.70 4.92 -14.70
CA ALA A 187 -5.60 3.52 -14.32
C ALA A 187 -6.52 2.65 -15.19
N PRO A 188 -6.20 1.36 -15.38
CA PRO A 188 -7.04 0.43 -16.14
C PRO A 188 -8.43 0.27 -15.51
N GLU A 189 -9.49 0.23 -16.33
CA GLU A 189 -10.89 0.07 -15.87
C GLU A 189 -11.11 -1.23 -15.09
N GLU A 190 -10.31 -2.25 -15.35
CA GLU A 190 -10.41 -3.55 -14.67
C GLU A 190 -10.26 -3.47 -13.16
N ILE A 191 -9.61 -2.42 -12.62
CA ILE A 191 -9.48 -2.23 -11.16
C ILE A 191 -10.83 -2.05 -10.47
N LEU A 192 -11.87 -1.66 -11.20
CA LEU A 192 -13.22 -1.48 -10.66
C LEU A 192 -13.93 -2.80 -10.36
N TYR A 193 -13.56 -3.89 -11.05
CA TYR A 193 -14.24 -5.18 -10.91
C TYR A 193 -13.32 -6.36 -10.62
N SER A 194 -12.01 -6.22 -10.75
CA SER A 194 -11.06 -7.26 -10.37
C SER A 194 -11.14 -7.58 -8.87
N HIS A 195 -11.10 -8.87 -8.50
CA HIS A 195 -11.02 -9.28 -7.10
C HIS A 195 -9.71 -8.87 -6.42
N LYS A 196 -8.63 -8.79 -7.19
CA LYS A 196 -7.31 -8.39 -6.74
C LYS A 196 -6.78 -7.24 -7.59
N PRO A 197 -7.43 -6.06 -7.53
CA PRO A 197 -7.05 -4.94 -8.38
C PRO A 197 -5.63 -4.47 -8.06
N HIS A 198 -4.86 -4.22 -9.11
CA HIS A 198 -3.53 -3.61 -9.03
C HIS A 198 -3.30 -2.71 -10.24
N VAL A 199 -2.39 -1.76 -10.11
CA VAL A 199 -2.10 -0.80 -11.19
C VAL A 199 -0.72 -1.04 -11.78
N GLY A 200 0.27 -1.40 -10.97
CA GLY A 200 1.68 -1.48 -11.36
C GLY A 200 2.40 -0.15 -11.26
N THR A 201 3.71 -0.20 -11.01
CA THR A 201 4.53 1.02 -10.81
C THR A 201 4.62 1.88 -12.07
N ASP A 202 4.64 1.27 -13.25
CA ASP A 202 4.70 1.91 -14.55
C ASP A 202 3.49 2.81 -14.83
N ILE A 203 2.30 2.35 -14.53
CA ILE A 203 1.04 3.10 -14.72
C ILE A 203 0.82 4.11 -13.58
N LEU A 204 1.11 3.72 -12.32
CA LEU A 204 0.89 4.60 -11.15
C LEU A 204 1.60 5.95 -11.26
N LYS A 205 2.81 5.98 -11.84
CA LYS A 205 3.55 7.24 -12.08
C LYS A 205 2.71 8.25 -12.86
N ASN A 206 2.01 7.81 -13.91
CA ASN A 206 1.15 8.67 -14.70
C ASN A 206 -0.14 9.06 -13.96
N VAL A 207 -0.74 8.12 -13.21
CA VAL A 207 -1.96 8.37 -12.44
C VAL A 207 -1.73 9.46 -11.39
N VAL A 208 -0.65 9.38 -10.61
CA VAL A 208 -0.37 10.39 -9.56
C VAL A 208 -0.07 11.75 -10.18
N LYS A 209 0.67 11.81 -11.29
CA LYS A 209 0.93 13.03 -12.06
C LYS A 209 -0.37 13.67 -12.57
N ASN A 210 -1.30 12.88 -13.10
CA ASN A 210 -2.58 13.36 -13.60
C ASN A 210 -3.47 13.90 -12.46
N ILE A 211 -3.48 13.24 -11.29
CA ILE A 211 -4.20 13.74 -10.11
C ILE A 211 -3.60 15.09 -9.64
N ARG A 212 -2.26 15.21 -9.57
CA ARG A 212 -1.61 16.50 -9.28
C ARG A 212 -2.05 17.60 -10.24
N ASN A 213 -2.03 17.31 -11.54
CA ASN A 213 -2.41 18.28 -12.56
C ASN A 213 -3.89 18.72 -12.39
N GLU A 214 -4.78 17.82 -12.02
CA GLU A 214 -6.17 18.16 -11.71
C GLU A 214 -6.27 19.05 -10.47
N ILE A 215 -5.52 18.78 -9.39
CA ILE A 215 -5.46 19.64 -8.20
C ILE A 215 -5.03 21.07 -8.57
N ILE A 216 -3.98 21.20 -9.38
CA ILE A 216 -3.46 22.51 -9.85
C ILE A 216 -4.51 23.22 -10.71
N LYS A 217 -5.12 22.51 -11.67
CA LYS A 217 -6.17 23.05 -12.54
C LYS A 217 -7.37 23.57 -11.76
N LEU A 218 -7.69 22.94 -10.63
CA LEU A 218 -8.77 23.36 -9.72
C LEU A 218 -8.35 24.48 -8.75
N GLY A 219 -7.15 25.06 -8.91
CA GLY A 219 -6.65 26.19 -8.13
C GLY A 219 -5.87 25.81 -6.87
N GLY A 220 -5.58 24.54 -6.66
CA GLY A 220 -4.62 24.11 -5.64
C GLY A 220 -3.18 24.41 -6.03
N GLU A 221 -2.29 24.40 -5.06
CA GLU A 221 -0.85 24.59 -5.24
C GLU A 221 -0.11 23.35 -4.74
N VAL A 222 0.90 22.89 -5.48
CA VAL A 222 1.74 21.77 -5.10
C VAL A 222 3.20 22.21 -5.12
N ARG A 223 3.90 22.05 -4.00
CA ARG A 223 5.31 22.38 -3.85
C ARG A 223 6.10 21.11 -3.57
N PHE A 224 7.07 20.84 -4.41
CA PHE A 224 8.10 19.80 -4.22
C PHE A 224 9.36 20.39 -3.58
N ASP A 225 10.27 19.54 -3.10
CA ASP A 225 11.40 19.93 -2.27
C ASP A 225 10.99 20.88 -1.12
N ALA A 226 9.81 20.63 -0.55
CA ALA A 226 9.18 21.43 0.48
C ALA A 226 8.93 20.57 1.73
N GLN A 227 9.96 20.43 2.56
CA GLN A 227 9.94 19.63 3.77
C GLN A 227 9.38 20.44 4.95
N LEU A 228 8.37 19.88 5.65
CA LEU A 228 7.96 20.38 6.96
C LEU A 228 9.09 20.15 7.97
N THR A 229 9.72 21.19 8.46
CA THR A 229 10.86 21.14 9.41
C THR A 229 10.48 21.52 10.83
N ASP A 230 9.48 22.39 11.00
CA ASP A 230 9.00 22.78 12.32
C ASP A 230 7.54 23.27 12.27
N MET A 231 6.92 23.49 13.45
CA MET A 231 5.60 24.08 13.60
C MET A 231 5.49 24.90 14.89
N LYS A 232 4.67 25.96 14.86
CA LYS A 232 4.29 26.75 16.04
C LYS A 232 2.90 26.35 16.51
N VAL A 233 2.80 26.05 17.80
CA VAL A 233 1.55 25.72 18.48
C VAL A 233 1.33 26.74 19.59
N GLU A 234 0.20 27.44 19.57
CA GLU A 234 -0.16 28.43 20.58
C GLU A 234 -1.53 28.10 21.16
N ALA A 235 -1.62 28.06 22.48
CA ALA A 235 -2.83 27.67 23.20
C ALA A 235 -3.50 26.39 22.67
N GLY A 236 -2.66 25.39 22.33
CA GLY A 236 -3.10 24.08 21.81
C GLY A 236 -3.59 24.09 20.35
N ASN A 237 -3.42 25.18 19.60
CA ASN A 237 -3.78 25.27 18.18
C ASN A 237 -2.55 25.43 17.29
N ILE A 238 -2.57 24.78 16.12
CA ILE A 238 -1.57 25.04 15.08
C ILE A 238 -1.70 26.49 14.60
N LYS A 239 -0.58 27.17 14.38
CA LYS A 239 -0.53 28.56 13.92
C LYS A 239 0.27 28.77 12.66
N SER A 240 1.46 28.20 12.61
CA SER A 240 2.33 28.27 11.44
C SER A 240 3.21 27.05 11.35
N ILE A 241 3.74 26.80 10.16
CA ILE A 241 4.69 25.74 9.88
C ILE A 241 5.92 26.31 9.22
N GLU A 242 7.06 25.66 9.46
CA GLU A 242 8.33 25.97 8.82
C GLU A 242 8.61 24.99 7.68
N ILE A 243 9.04 25.54 6.56
CA ILE A 243 9.43 24.78 5.38
C ILE A 243 10.94 24.92 5.18
N ASN A 244 11.65 23.81 5.04
CA ASN A 244 13.09 23.74 4.74
C ASN A 244 13.98 24.53 5.72
N GLY A 245 13.56 24.69 6.98
CA GLY A 245 14.33 25.38 8.02
C GLY A 245 14.41 26.91 7.89
N SER A 246 13.60 27.53 7.02
CA SER A 246 13.71 28.98 6.74
C SER A 246 12.40 29.70 6.44
N GLU A 247 11.48 29.09 5.73
CA GLU A 247 10.21 29.71 5.33
C GLU A 247 9.11 29.38 6.34
N TRP A 248 8.51 30.40 6.96
CA TRP A 248 7.35 30.25 7.83
C TRP A 248 6.07 30.69 7.11
N ILE A 249 5.04 29.83 7.13
CA ILE A 249 3.71 30.15 6.60
C ILE A 249 2.65 29.96 7.68
N ASP A 250 1.66 30.87 7.71
CA ASP A 250 0.52 30.76 8.60
C ASP A 250 -0.42 29.64 8.14
N VAL A 251 -0.91 28.87 9.10
CA VAL A 251 -1.77 27.72 8.85
C VAL A 251 -2.95 27.73 9.81
N GLU A 252 -4.15 27.54 9.26
CA GLU A 252 -5.35 27.34 10.06
C GLU A 252 -5.71 25.86 10.21
N HIS A 253 -5.60 25.08 9.12
CA HIS A 253 -5.85 23.65 9.11
C HIS A 253 -4.69 22.91 8.43
N LEU A 254 -4.15 21.91 9.13
CA LEU A 254 -3.02 21.10 8.67
C LEU A 254 -3.38 19.60 8.62
N ILE A 255 -3.40 19.01 7.43
CA ILE A 255 -3.48 17.57 7.26
C ILE A 255 -2.05 17.02 7.19
N LEU A 256 -1.67 16.18 8.18
CA LEU A 256 -0.33 15.63 8.32
C LEU A 256 -0.27 14.19 7.78
N ALA A 257 0.07 14.04 6.49
CA ALA A 257 0.06 12.78 5.73
C ALA A 257 1.49 12.32 5.34
N ILE A 258 2.41 12.32 6.29
CA ILE A 258 3.87 12.21 6.11
C ILE A 258 4.40 10.82 5.74
N GLY A 259 3.55 9.77 5.75
CA GLY A 259 3.97 8.37 5.57
C GLY A 259 4.79 7.84 6.74
N HIS A 260 5.12 6.54 6.70
CA HIS A 260 5.77 5.87 7.83
C HIS A 260 7.28 6.10 7.95
N SER A 261 7.93 6.75 6.98
CA SER A 261 9.39 6.88 6.91
C SER A 261 9.94 8.25 7.34
N ALA A 262 9.08 9.24 7.61
CA ALA A 262 9.46 10.62 7.96
C ALA A 262 9.88 10.72 9.45
N ARG A 263 11.01 10.10 9.80
CA ARG A 263 11.49 9.94 11.18
C ARG A 263 11.81 11.25 11.87
N ASP A 264 12.44 12.16 11.15
CA ASP A 264 12.70 13.55 11.54
C ASP A 264 11.41 14.32 11.89
N THR A 265 10.37 14.12 11.07
CA THR A 265 9.07 14.75 11.33
C THR A 265 8.40 14.14 12.57
N TYR A 266 8.51 12.83 12.81
CA TYR A 266 8.01 12.23 14.06
C TYR A 266 8.70 12.80 15.29
N GLU A 267 10.02 12.98 15.24
CA GLU A 267 10.76 13.62 16.33
C GLU A 267 10.31 15.07 16.54
N MET A 268 10.14 15.81 15.46
CA MET A 268 9.68 17.22 15.52
C MET A 268 8.29 17.32 16.14
N VAL A 269 7.30 16.57 15.66
CA VAL A 269 5.93 16.64 16.20
C VAL A 269 5.85 16.17 17.65
N TYR A 270 6.65 15.17 18.03
CA TYR A 270 6.77 14.75 19.42
C TYR A 270 7.33 15.88 20.32
N LYS A 271 8.44 16.51 19.89
CA LYS A 271 9.03 17.67 20.59
C LYS A 271 8.06 18.87 20.69
N ARG A 272 7.14 19.01 19.75
CA ARG A 272 6.09 20.05 19.75
C ARG A 272 4.83 19.64 20.54
N GLY A 273 4.90 18.54 21.30
CA GLY A 273 3.86 18.12 22.24
C GLY A 273 2.72 17.29 21.63
N MET A 274 2.91 16.75 20.42
CA MET A 274 1.94 15.81 19.87
C MET A 274 1.92 14.52 20.67
N HIS A 275 0.73 14.01 20.95
CA HIS A 275 0.57 12.71 21.61
C HIS A 275 0.90 11.57 20.64
N VAL A 276 2.01 10.89 20.92
CA VAL A 276 2.55 9.76 20.14
C VAL A 276 2.56 8.51 21.02
N GLU A 277 2.10 7.39 20.48
CA GLU A 277 2.15 6.08 21.13
C GLU A 277 2.98 5.10 20.30
N GLN A 278 3.61 4.15 20.96
CA GLN A 278 4.23 3.00 20.32
C GLN A 278 3.18 2.15 19.61
N LYS A 279 3.55 1.54 18.49
CA LYS A 279 2.69 0.63 17.72
C LYS A 279 3.49 -0.59 17.27
N PRO A 280 2.95 -1.82 17.43
CA PRO A 280 3.58 -3.02 16.90
C PRO A 280 3.71 -2.96 15.37
N PHE A 281 4.76 -3.61 14.84
CA PHE A 281 4.98 -3.78 13.41
C PHE A 281 5.56 -5.17 13.11
N ALA A 282 6.19 -5.40 11.96
CA ALA A 282 6.85 -6.65 11.64
C ALA A 282 8.15 -6.40 10.88
N ILE A 283 9.13 -7.29 11.09
CA ILE A 283 10.47 -7.23 10.50
C ILE A 283 10.84 -8.58 9.90
N GLY A 284 11.69 -8.59 8.88
CA GLY A 284 12.21 -9.80 8.25
C GLY A 284 13.03 -9.49 7.01
N ALA A 285 12.87 -10.32 5.99
CA ALA A 285 13.57 -10.19 4.71
C ALA A 285 12.62 -10.40 3.53
N ARG A 286 13.00 -9.97 2.35
CA ARG A 286 12.33 -10.34 1.11
C ARG A 286 12.76 -11.74 0.69
N ILE A 287 11.78 -12.60 0.42
CA ILE A 287 12.00 -13.93 -0.16
C ILE A 287 11.63 -13.90 -1.63
N GLU A 288 12.52 -14.45 -2.48
CA GLU A 288 12.33 -14.57 -3.93
C GLU A 288 12.31 -16.02 -4.37
N HIS A 289 11.40 -16.31 -5.29
CA HIS A 289 11.24 -17.61 -5.96
C HIS A 289 11.06 -17.39 -7.45
N PRO A 290 11.36 -18.38 -8.33
CA PRO A 290 10.95 -18.30 -9.72
C PRO A 290 9.43 -18.14 -9.83
N GLN A 291 8.95 -17.15 -10.61
CA GLN A 291 7.52 -16.93 -10.80
C GLN A 291 6.83 -18.16 -11.40
N ASP A 292 7.51 -18.87 -12.29
CA ASP A 292 6.97 -20.06 -12.91
C ASP A 292 6.69 -21.19 -11.90
N MET A 293 7.57 -21.38 -10.91
CA MET A 293 7.33 -22.32 -9.81
C MET A 293 6.05 -21.95 -9.04
N ILE A 294 5.84 -20.66 -8.76
CA ILE A 294 4.63 -20.19 -8.09
C ILE A 294 3.38 -20.40 -8.96
N ASN A 295 3.48 -20.13 -10.27
CA ASN A 295 2.38 -20.39 -11.22
C ASN A 295 1.97 -21.85 -11.22
N HIS A 296 2.93 -22.77 -11.31
CA HIS A 296 2.65 -24.21 -11.26
C HIS A 296 2.11 -24.66 -9.90
N ALA A 297 2.65 -24.14 -8.81
CA ALA A 297 2.17 -24.45 -7.47
C ALA A 297 0.72 -24.01 -7.25
N GLN A 298 0.27 -22.91 -7.85
CA GLN A 298 -1.09 -22.37 -7.72
C GLN A 298 -2.07 -22.89 -8.76
N TYR A 299 -1.65 -23.00 -10.02
CA TYR A 299 -2.54 -23.25 -11.15
C TYR A 299 -2.38 -24.65 -11.78
N GLY A 300 -1.35 -25.43 -11.38
CA GLY A 300 -1.09 -26.76 -11.92
C GLY A 300 -0.90 -26.71 -13.45
N LYS A 301 -1.63 -27.55 -14.17
CA LYS A 301 -1.56 -27.64 -15.65
C LYS A 301 -2.03 -26.36 -16.39
N PHE A 302 -2.73 -25.45 -15.71
CA PHE A 302 -3.19 -24.17 -16.28
C PHE A 302 -2.18 -23.05 -16.08
N ALA A 303 -0.98 -23.32 -15.51
CA ALA A 303 0.08 -22.33 -15.45
C ALA A 303 0.38 -21.79 -16.86
N GLY A 304 0.47 -20.45 -16.99
CA GLY A 304 0.66 -19.80 -18.30
C GLY A 304 -0.62 -19.56 -19.12
N HIS A 305 -1.79 -19.92 -18.60
CA HIS A 305 -3.04 -19.61 -19.29
C HIS A 305 -3.29 -18.09 -19.31
N GLU A 306 -3.63 -17.55 -20.50
CA GLU A 306 -3.77 -16.10 -20.76
C GLU A 306 -4.69 -15.35 -19.79
N LYS A 307 -5.77 -15.99 -19.29
CA LYS A 307 -6.75 -15.41 -18.37
C LYS A 307 -6.31 -15.46 -16.89
N LEU A 308 -5.16 -16.03 -16.54
CA LEU A 308 -4.76 -16.20 -15.14
C LEU A 308 -3.73 -15.16 -14.68
N GLY A 309 -2.86 -14.72 -15.56
CA GLY A 309 -1.72 -13.88 -15.21
C GLY A 309 -0.75 -14.55 -14.24
N ALA A 310 0.16 -13.78 -13.66
CA ALA A 310 1.13 -14.26 -12.68
C ALA A 310 0.43 -14.61 -11.35
N ALA A 311 0.71 -15.80 -10.84
CA ALA A 311 0.15 -16.27 -9.58
C ALA A 311 0.70 -15.51 -8.38
N ASP A 312 -0.16 -15.26 -7.41
CA ASP A 312 0.19 -14.71 -6.12
C ASP A 312 -0.08 -15.70 -4.97
N TYR A 313 0.47 -15.41 -3.80
CA TYR A 313 0.22 -16.20 -2.61
C TYR A 313 0.12 -15.33 -1.36
N ARG A 314 -0.54 -15.89 -0.34
CA ARG A 314 -0.59 -15.33 1.00
C ARG A 314 -0.48 -16.47 2.01
N LEU A 315 0.63 -16.49 2.75
CA LEU A 315 0.97 -17.54 3.70
C LEU A 315 1.10 -16.96 5.11
N THR A 316 0.74 -17.75 6.09
CA THR A 316 0.88 -17.43 7.51
C THR A 316 1.29 -18.68 8.29
N ALA A 317 2.10 -18.51 9.32
CA ALA A 317 2.48 -19.55 10.27
C ALA A 317 2.47 -19.01 11.69
N GLN A 318 2.20 -19.85 12.67
CA GLN A 318 2.44 -19.58 14.08
C GLN A 318 3.67 -20.38 14.50
N THR A 319 4.57 -19.76 15.23
CA THR A 319 5.80 -20.40 15.68
C THR A 319 5.73 -20.86 17.11
N SER A 320 6.65 -21.73 17.53
CA SER A 320 6.73 -22.32 18.86
C SER A 320 6.87 -21.25 19.96
N ASN A 321 7.53 -20.12 19.64
CA ASN A 321 7.68 -18.98 20.55
C ASN A 321 6.45 -18.02 20.56
N GLY A 322 5.32 -18.41 19.95
CA GLY A 322 4.06 -17.66 19.95
C GLY A 322 4.00 -16.50 18.95
N ARG A 323 4.99 -16.33 18.07
CA ARG A 323 5.00 -15.24 17.09
C ARG A 323 4.30 -15.65 15.79
N SER A 324 3.70 -14.67 15.13
CA SER A 324 3.16 -14.84 13.78
C SER A 324 4.24 -14.55 12.75
N VAL A 325 4.38 -15.47 11.79
CA VAL A 325 5.17 -15.27 10.57
C VAL A 325 4.23 -15.23 9.38
N TYR A 326 4.41 -14.27 8.49
CA TYR A 326 3.50 -14.12 7.35
C TYR A 326 4.18 -13.50 6.14
N THR A 327 3.64 -13.81 4.96
CA THR A 327 4.04 -13.16 3.72
C THR A 327 3.33 -11.82 3.59
N PHE A 328 4.09 -10.79 3.23
CA PHE A 328 3.60 -9.41 3.15
C PHE A 328 3.94 -8.81 1.79
N CYS A 329 3.01 -8.02 1.24
CA CYS A 329 3.19 -7.31 -0.02
C CYS A 329 3.88 -8.17 -1.10
N MET A 330 3.33 -9.38 -1.35
CA MET A 330 3.82 -10.28 -2.38
C MET A 330 3.66 -9.61 -3.75
N CYS A 331 4.74 -9.57 -4.52
CA CYS A 331 4.85 -8.94 -5.83
C CYS A 331 5.10 -10.04 -6.88
N PRO A 332 4.06 -10.48 -7.61
CA PRO A 332 4.22 -11.44 -8.69
C PRO A 332 5.01 -10.83 -9.84
N GLY A 333 5.85 -11.64 -10.51
CA GLY A 333 6.64 -11.18 -11.65
C GLY A 333 7.29 -9.82 -11.43
N GLY A 334 7.93 -9.64 -10.27
CA GLY A 334 8.43 -8.36 -9.81
C GLY A 334 9.89 -8.39 -9.38
N SER A 335 10.33 -7.33 -8.73
CA SER A 335 11.70 -7.17 -8.24
C SER A 335 11.72 -6.76 -6.77
N VAL A 336 12.75 -7.18 -6.05
CA VAL A 336 13.15 -6.57 -4.79
C VAL A 336 13.91 -5.29 -5.09
N ILE A 337 13.63 -4.22 -4.34
CA ILE A 337 14.16 -2.89 -4.60
C ILE A 337 14.80 -2.27 -3.35
N ALA A 338 15.81 -1.43 -3.57
CA ALA A 338 16.39 -0.60 -2.53
C ALA A 338 15.43 0.53 -2.16
N SER A 339 15.02 0.58 -0.88
CA SER A 339 13.97 1.46 -0.37
C SER A 339 14.43 2.30 0.83
N ALA A 340 15.74 2.54 0.92
CA ALA A 340 16.33 3.42 1.92
C ALA A 340 15.76 4.84 1.86
N SER A 341 15.70 5.52 3.00
CA SER A 341 15.31 6.94 3.10
C SER A 341 16.21 7.75 4.04
N THR A 342 17.19 7.08 4.63
CA THR A 342 18.19 7.68 5.52
C THR A 342 19.57 7.16 5.11
N GLU A 343 20.56 8.03 5.10
CA GLU A 343 21.94 7.66 4.77
C GLU A 343 22.51 6.67 5.78
N GLY A 344 23.25 5.66 5.30
CA GLY A 344 23.81 4.61 6.16
C GLY A 344 22.78 3.61 6.71
N GLU A 345 21.54 3.62 6.22
CA GLU A 345 20.50 2.66 6.57
C GLU A 345 20.04 1.94 5.29
N LEU A 346 19.82 0.63 5.37
CA LEU A 346 19.37 -0.18 4.24
C LEU A 346 17.99 -0.77 4.52
N VAL A 347 17.11 -0.64 3.53
CA VAL A 347 15.74 -1.21 3.58
C VAL A 347 15.41 -1.79 2.21
N THR A 348 14.82 -2.99 2.22
CA THR A 348 14.27 -3.62 1.02
C THR A 348 12.76 -3.43 0.96
N ASN A 349 12.22 -3.41 -0.26
CA ASN A 349 10.80 -3.51 -0.55
C ASN A 349 10.63 -4.29 -1.85
N GLY A 350 9.40 -4.49 -2.30
CA GLY A 350 9.11 -5.12 -3.59
C GLY A 350 8.24 -4.24 -4.46
N MET A 351 8.41 -4.38 -5.78
CA MET A 351 7.53 -3.75 -6.76
C MET A 351 7.27 -4.69 -7.95
N SER A 352 6.19 -4.44 -8.67
CA SER A 352 5.91 -5.05 -9.97
C SER A 352 5.40 -3.99 -10.94
N GLU A 353 5.66 -4.20 -12.21
CA GLU A 353 4.97 -3.53 -13.30
C GLU A 353 3.55 -4.13 -13.47
N HIS A 354 2.72 -3.46 -14.24
CA HIS A 354 1.35 -3.94 -14.49
C HIS A 354 1.33 -5.35 -15.11
N ALA A 355 2.23 -5.61 -16.03
CA ALA A 355 2.34 -6.91 -16.71
C ALA A 355 2.75 -8.07 -15.79
N ARG A 356 3.49 -7.82 -14.68
CA ARG A 356 3.96 -8.85 -13.74
C ARG A 356 4.70 -9.98 -14.42
N ASP A 357 5.58 -9.67 -15.37
CA ASP A 357 6.22 -10.61 -16.30
C ASP A 357 7.70 -10.85 -16.02
N LYS A 358 8.25 -10.33 -14.91
CA LYS A 358 9.62 -10.61 -14.50
C LYS A 358 9.79 -12.03 -13.99
N ALA A 359 11.04 -12.52 -14.01
CA ALA A 359 11.37 -13.92 -13.70
C ALA A 359 11.01 -14.34 -12.28
N ASN A 360 11.08 -13.43 -11.30
CA ASN A 360 10.88 -13.76 -9.89
C ASN A 360 9.53 -13.26 -9.35
N ALA A 361 8.97 -14.07 -8.47
CA ALA A 361 7.97 -13.65 -7.48
C ALA A 361 8.69 -13.28 -6.19
N ASN A 362 8.30 -12.20 -5.52
CA ASN A 362 8.89 -11.85 -4.22
C ASN A 362 7.83 -11.45 -3.20
N SER A 363 8.14 -11.64 -1.91
CA SER A 363 7.33 -11.12 -0.81
C SER A 363 8.17 -10.83 0.43
N GLY A 364 7.74 -9.91 1.27
CA GLY A 364 8.27 -9.84 2.63
C GLY A 364 7.90 -11.14 3.38
N LEU A 365 8.87 -11.75 4.04
CA LEU A 365 8.68 -12.80 5.02
C LEU A 365 8.92 -12.18 6.39
N LEU A 366 7.85 -11.85 7.08
CA LEU A 366 7.89 -10.95 8.24
C LEU A 366 7.41 -11.65 9.51
N VAL A 367 8.07 -11.30 10.61
CA VAL A 367 7.77 -11.75 11.98
C VAL A 367 7.22 -10.58 12.79
N SER A 368 6.15 -10.83 13.55
CA SER A 368 5.52 -9.81 14.39
C SER A 368 6.45 -9.34 15.51
N ILE A 369 6.54 -8.02 15.68
CA ILE A 369 7.28 -7.31 16.72
C ILE A 369 6.27 -6.61 17.62
N ASN A 370 6.36 -6.83 18.91
CA ASN A 370 5.54 -6.19 19.92
C ASN A 370 6.27 -4.97 20.52
N THR A 371 5.54 -4.08 21.17
CA THR A 371 6.14 -2.91 21.83
C THR A 371 7.11 -3.28 22.96
N SER A 372 6.90 -4.43 23.62
CA SER A 372 7.82 -4.99 24.61
C SER A 372 9.20 -5.37 24.04
N ASP A 373 9.34 -5.51 22.72
CA ASP A 373 10.62 -5.85 22.08
C ASP A 373 11.49 -4.61 21.84
N TYR A 374 10.98 -3.39 22.05
CA TYR A 374 11.71 -2.14 21.77
C TYR A 374 12.74 -1.77 22.85
N GLU A 375 12.75 -2.48 23.97
CA GLU A 375 13.68 -2.25 25.10
C GLU A 375 13.56 -0.84 25.72
N SER A 376 12.46 -0.12 25.47
CA SER A 376 12.23 1.23 25.97
C SER A 376 10.75 1.62 25.90
N ASP A 377 10.26 2.35 26.90
CA ASP A 377 8.90 2.91 26.93
C ASP A 377 8.76 4.24 26.17
N HIS A 378 9.85 4.76 25.60
CA HIS A 378 9.82 6.01 24.86
C HIS A 378 8.92 5.88 23.61
N PRO A 379 8.01 6.82 23.33
CA PRO A 379 7.07 6.72 22.21
C PRO A 379 7.69 6.45 20.83
N LEU A 380 8.94 6.88 20.62
CA LEU A 380 9.68 6.69 19.37
C LEU A 380 10.59 5.44 19.36
N ALA A 381 10.56 4.60 20.41
CA ALA A 381 11.46 3.44 20.52
C ALA A 381 11.35 2.46 19.34
N GLY A 382 10.15 2.27 18.79
CA GLY A 382 9.96 1.44 17.59
C GLY A 382 10.70 1.97 16.36
N ILE A 383 10.86 3.30 16.23
CA ILE A 383 11.69 3.92 15.17
C ILE A 383 13.16 3.56 15.37
N TRP A 384 13.67 3.71 16.60
CA TRP A 384 15.06 3.39 16.92
C TRP A 384 15.37 1.90 16.74
N PHE A 385 14.39 1.04 17.06
CA PHE A 385 14.50 -0.40 16.79
C PHE A 385 14.66 -0.68 15.29
N GLN A 386 13.85 -0.08 14.42
CA GLN A 386 14.01 -0.20 12.97
C GLN A 386 15.39 0.28 12.51
N GLN A 387 15.80 1.48 12.93
CA GLN A 387 17.08 2.09 12.54
C GLN A 387 18.28 1.23 12.93
N ARG A 388 18.25 0.61 14.12
CA ARG A 388 19.31 -0.31 14.58
C ARG A 388 19.55 -1.41 13.56
N TYR A 389 18.51 -2.11 13.14
CA TYR A 389 18.63 -3.25 12.22
C TYR A 389 18.86 -2.80 10.76
N GLU A 390 18.37 -1.66 10.36
CA GLU A 390 18.65 -1.06 9.04
C GLU A 390 20.13 -0.68 8.89
N ARG A 391 20.76 -0.17 9.96
CA ARG A 391 22.21 0.11 10.00
C ARG A 391 23.05 -1.17 10.00
N LEU A 392 22.66 -2.17 10.76
CA LEU A 392 23.32 -3.48 10.74
C LEU A 392 23.24 -4.11 9.34
N ALA A 393 22.11 -4.03 8.67
CA ALA A 393 21.95 -4.52 7.30
C ALA A 393 22.84 -3.74 6.31
N TYR A 394 22.92 -2.42 6.45
CA TYR A 394 23.82 -1.59 5.64
C TYR A 394 25.28 -2.00 5.81
N GLN A 395 25.74 -2.18 7.04
CA GLN A 395 27.11 -2.62 7.36
C GLN A 395 27.37 -4.03 6.82
N LEU A 396 26.45 -4.96 7.04
CA LEU A 396 26.57 -6.35 6.62
C LEU A 396 26.59 -6.48 5.08
N GLY A 397 25.89 -5.59 4.37
CA GLY A 397 25.91 -5.48 2.92
C GLY A 397 27.21 -4.92 2.32
N GLY A 398 28.12 -4.37 3.18
CA GLY A 398 29.39 -3.78 2.77
C GLY A 398 29.41 -2.25 2.74
N SER A 399 28.45 -1.59 3.38
CA SER A 399 28.36 -0.12 3.52
C SER A 399 28.29 0.63 2.18
N ASN A 400 27.67 0.03 1.17
CA ASN A 400 27.56 0.55 -0.20
C ASN A 400 26.18 0.33 -0.83
N TYR A 401 25.14 0.13 0.00
CA TYR A 401 23.77 -0.17 -0.36
C TYR A 401 23.54 -1.50 -1.11
N LYS A 402 24.56 -2.35 -1.26
CA LYS A 402 24.31 -3.76 -1.59
C LYS A 402 23.60 -4.42 -0.42
N ALA A 403 22.54 -5.19 -0.71
CA ALA A 403 21.77 -5.83 0.33
C ALA A 403 22.43 -7.13 0.81
N PRO A 404 22.46 -7.40 2.14
CA PRO A 404 22.83 -8.72 2.63
C PRO A 404 21.84 -9.75 2.14
N CYS A 405 22.35 -10.90 1.67
CA CYS A 405 21.58 -11.90 0.96
C CYS A 405 22.01 -13.32 1.38
N GLN A 406 21.05 -14.22 1.51
CA GLN A 406 21.29 -15.61 1.92
C GLN A 406 20.33 -16.55 1.19
N LEU A 407 20.81 -17.73 0.80
CA LEU A 407 19.94 -18.78 0.26
C LEU A 407 19.10 -19.39 1.38
N VAL A 408 17.86 -19.75 1.07
CA VAL A 408 16.93 -20.34 2.06
C VAL A 408 17.49 -21.63 2.65
N GLY A 409 18.13 -22.48 1.85
CA GLY A 409 18.76 -23.72 2.35
C GLY A 409 19.83 -23.45 3.41
N ASP A 410 20.72 -22.48 3.17
CA ASP A 410 21.79 -22.09 4.09
C ASP A 410 21.22 -21.43 5.34
N PHE A 411 20.24 -20.53 5.18
CA PHE A 411 19.54 -19.90 6.28
C PHE A 411 18.90 -20.93 7.23
N LEU A 412 18.25 -21.94 6.70
CA LEU A 412 17.65 -23.02 7.51
C LEU A 412 18.69 -23.82 8.29
N ARG A 413 19.88 -24.05 7.71
CA ARG A 413 21.01 -24.74 8.37
C ARG A 413 21.76 -23.85 9.35
N GLY A 414 21.60 -22.52 9.26
CA GLY A 414 22.38 -21.54 10.06
C GLY A 414 23.81 -21.37 9.53
N GLU A 415 23.99 -21.46 8.23
CA GLU A 415 25.28 -21.36 7.53
C GLU A 415 25.28 -20.10 6.64
N PRO A 416 26.38 -19.34 6.54
CA PRO A 416 26.47 -18.22 5.62
C PRO A 416 26.45 -18.70 4.17
N SER A 417 25.76 -17.97 3.29
CA SER A 417 25.87 -18.20 1.84
C SER A 417 27.09 -17.50 1.26
N THR A 418 27.78 -18.15 0.34
CA THR A 418 28.99 -17.63 -0.31
C THR A 418 28.83 -17.43 -1.82
N SER A 419 27.77 -17.96 -2.41
CA SER A 419 27.49 -17.88 -3.86
C SER A 419 25.98 -17.82 -4.12
N ILE A 420 25.61 -17.28 -5.28
CA ILE A 420 24.25 -17.28 -5.78
C ILE A 420 23.91 -18.68 -6.31
N GLY A 421 22.70 -19.18 -6.03
CA GLY A 421 22.15 -20.42 -6.55
C GLY A 421 21.48 -20.26 -7.92
N SER A 422 20.50 -21.11 -8.20
CA SER A 422 19.71 -21.06 -9.45
C SER A 422 18.75 -19.88 -9.53
N VAL A 423 18.35 -19.27 -8.40
CA VAL A 423 17.52 -18.07 -8.35
C VAL A 423 18.41 -16.85 -8.28
N CYS A 424 18.41 -16.04 -9.34
CA CYS A 424 19.17 -14.79 -9.38
C CYS A 424 18.44 -13.72 -8.57
N PRO A 425 19.07 -13.09 -7.53
CA PRO A 425 18.47 -11.99 -6.81
C PRO A 425 18.15 -10.81 -7.72
N SER A 426 16.96 -10.23 -7.57
CA SER A 426 16.51 -9.10 -8.41
C SER A 426 16.86 -7.72 -7.83
N TYR A 427 17.44 -7.66 -6.64
CA TYR A 427 17.75 -6.41 -5.94
C TYR A 427 18.83 -5.60 -6.64
N SER A 428 18.54 -4.32 -6.88
CA SER A 428 19.51 -3.31 -7.33
C SER A 428 19.73 -2.28 -6.21
N PRO A 429 20.99 -1.92 -5.94
CA PRO A 429 22.25 -1.99 -6.72
C PRO A 429 23.04 -3.31 -6.62
N GLY A 430 22.49 -4.40 -6.09
CA GLY A 430 23.13 -5.70 -6.01
C GLY A 430 23.20 -6.25 -4.58
N VAL A 431 23.67 -7.48 -4.42
CA VAL A 431 23.66 -8.21 -3.15
C VAL A 431 25.07 -8.58 -2.69
N THR A 432 25.19 -8.79 -1.37
CA THR A 432 26.36 -9.40 -0.71
C THR A 432 25.91 -10.70 -0.07
N MET A 433 26.42 -11.84 -0.56
CA MET A 433 26.11 -13.15 0.01
C MET A 433 26.74 -13.26 1.40
N THR A 434 25.92 -13.60 2.42
CA THR A 434 26.34 -13.58 3.82
C THR A 434 25.38 -14.36 4.71
N ASP A 435 25.44 -14.15 6.04
CA ASP A 435 24.51 -14.67 7.03
C ASP A 435 23.59 -13.54 7.54
N LEU A 436 22.29 -13.63 7.28
CA LEU A 436 21.30 -12.64 7.70
C LEU A 436 21.08 -12.56 9.21
N SER A 437 21.57 -13.52 9.99
CA SER A 437 21.53 -13.46 11.47
C SER A 437 22.31 -12.25 12.01
N GLY A 438 23.26 -11.71 11.24
CA GLY A 438 24.01 -10.50 11.58
C GLY A 438 23.19 -9.20 11.55
N CYS A 439 22.02 -9.20 10.92
CA CYS A 439 21.16 -8.00 10.82
C CYS A 439 19.70 -8.24 11.22
N LEU A 440 19.38 -9.37 11.82
CA LEU A 440 18.04 -9.70 12.32
C LEU A 440 18.08 -10.04 13.81
N PRO A 441 17.05 -9.73 14.60
CA PRO A 441 16.95 -10.22 15.97
C PRO A 441 16.95 -11.75 16.00
N PRO A 442 17.62 -12.41 16.99
CA PRO A 442 17.68 -13.87 17.06
C PRO A 442 16.31 -14.55 17.05
N PHE A 443 15.33 -14.02 17.77
CA PHE A 443 13.97 -14.55 17.79
C PHE A 443 13.24 -14.41 16.45
N VAL A 444 13.63 -13.43 15.62
CA VAL A 444 13.13 -13.27 14.25
C VAL A 444 13.70 -14.35 13.35
N VAL A 445 15.00 -14.60 13.44
CA VAL A 445 15.69 -15.66 12.69
C VAL A 445 15.03 -17.02 12.95
N GLU A 446 14.87 -17.40 14.23
CA GLU A 446 14.25 -18.66 14.63
C GLU A 446 12.81 -18.74 14.12
N SER A 447 12.03 -17.68 14.27
CA SER A 447 10.65 -17.64 13.79
C SER A 447 10.57 -17.77 12.26
N MET A 448 11.47 -17.12 11.52
CA MET A 448 11.52 -17.23 10.05
C MET A 448 11.83 -18.65 9.62
N LYS A 449 12.78 -19.35 10.27
CA LYS A 449 13.10 -20.77 9.98
C LYS A 449 11.88 -21.67 10.14
N GLU A 450 11.21 -21.59 11.29
CA GLU A 450 9.96 -22.37 11.53
C GLU A 450 8.87 -21.98 10.51
N GLY A 451 8.74 -20.69 10.23
CA GLY A 451 7.77 -20.15 9.28
C GLY A 451 7.95 -20.69 7.87
N ILE A 452 9.18 -20.70 7.35
CA ILE A 452 9.50 -21.21 6.01
C ILE A 452 9.09 -22.69 5.88
N VAL A 453 9.51 -23.53 6.84
CA VAL A 453 9.16 -24.96 6.85
C VAL A 453 7.64 -25.18 6.93
N SER A 454 6.94 -24.40 7.74
CA SER A 454 5.49 -24.49 7.86
C SER A 454 4.76 -24.02 6.59
N MET A 455 5.28 -23.01 5.91
CA MET A 455 4.71 -22.45 4.69
C MET A 455 4.91 -23.35 3.48
N ASP A 456 6.01 -24.10 3.43
CA ASP A 456 6.27 -25.07 2.36
C ASP A 456 5.20 -26.16 2.28
N ARG A 457 4.64 -26.58 3.42
CA ARG A 457 3.50 -27.51 3.46
C ARG A 457 2.24 -26.97 2.79
N LYS A 458 2.11 -25.63 2.71
CA LYS A 458 0.96 -24.93 2.11
C LYS A 458 1.22 -24.56 0.65
N LEU A 459 2.45 -24.25 0.32
CA LEU A 459 2.92 -23.89 -1.02
C LEU A 459 4.22 -24.64 -1.30
N HIS A 460 4.11 -25.77 -1.97
CA HIS A 460 5.24 -26.66 -2.30
C HIS A 460 6.33 -25.88 -3.06
N GLY A 461 7.57 -25.99 -2.59
CA GLY A 461 8.72 -25.30 -3.12
C GLY A 461 9.01 -23.97 -2.42
N PHE A 462 8.21 -23.53 -1.43
CA PHE A 462 8.49 -22.31 -0.68
C PHE A 462 9.80 -22.37 0.10
N ALA A 463 10.21 -23.57 0.57
CA ALA A 463 11.49 -23.82 1.24
C ALA A 463 12.58 -24.37 0.30
N MET A 464 12.47 -24.12 -1.03
CA MET A 464 13.52 -24.57 -1.95
C MET A 464 14.88 -24.00 -1.56
N ASN A 465 15.93 -24.81 -1.64
CA ASN A 465 17.27 -24.43 -1.16
C ASN A 465 17.80 -23.14 -1.80
N ASP A 466 17.54 -22.95 -3.10
CA ASP A 466 18.04 -21.84 -3.90
C ASP A 466 17.14 -20.61 -3.88
N ALA A 467 15.98 -20.65 -3.19
CA ALA A 467 15.21 -19.42 -2.94
C ALA A 467 16.09 -18.41 -2.18
N VAL A 468 15.86 -17.13 -2.42
CA VAL A 468 16.75 -16.06 -1.97
C VAL A 468 16.07 -15.23 -0.89
N LEU A 469 16.75 -15.02 0.22
CA LEU A 469 16.38 -14.03 1.25
C LEU A 469 17.26 -12.79 1.10
N THR A 470 16.64 -11.63 0.91
CA THR A 470 17.33 -10.34 0.80
C THR A 470 16.91 -9.45 1.97
N GLY A 471 17.85 -9.11 2.84
CA GLY A 471 17.62 -8.30 4.04
C GLY A 471 17.83 -6.81 3.77
N ILE A 472 17.16 -5.97 4.50
CA ILE A 472 16.20 -6.18 5.57
C ILE A 472 14.90 -5.47 5.24
N GLU A 473 13.75 -6.03 5.58
CA GLU A 473 12.45 -5.36 5.47
C GLU A 473 11.92 -5.02 6.87
N THR A 474 11.93 -3.73 7.21
CA THR A 474 11.55 -3.21 8.54
C THR A 474 10.29 -2.35 8.49
N ARG A 475 9.87 -1.92 7.29
CA ARG A 475 8.86 -0.87 7.11
C ARG A 475 7.52 -1.42 6.63
N SER A 476 7.05 -2.50 7.28
CA SER A 476 5.72 -3.08 7.01
C SER A 476 4.57 -2.16 7.46
N SER A 477 4.80 -1.30 8.44
CA SER A 477 3.89 -0.26 8.92
C SER A 477 4.63 0.76 9.79
N ALA A 478 3.99 1.91 10.09
CA ALA A 478 4.52 2.87 11.06
C ALA A 478 4.66 2.22 12.44
N PRO A 479 5.82 2.37 13.11
CA PRO A 479 6.04 1.85 14.47
C PRO A 479 5.46 2.72 15.57
N VAL A 480 4.77 3.79 15.18
CA VAL A 480 4.14 4.78 16.05
C VAL A 480 2.70 5.06 15.63
N ARG A 481 1.92 5.60 16.54
CA ARG A 481 0.60 6.16 16.27
C ARG A 481 0.53 7.60 16.77
N LEU A 482 0.20 8.51 15.88
CA LEU A 482 -0.13 9.90 16.20
C LEU A 482 -1.60 9.96 16.61
N LYS A 483 -1.89 10.16 17.90
CA LYS A 483 -3.25 10.06 18.45
C LYS A 483 -4.14 11.18 17.96
N ARG A 484 -5.33 10.80 17.53
CA ARG A 484 -6.37 11.71 17.08
C ARG A 484 -7.73 11.32 17.64
N ASP A 485 -8.62 12.27 17.73
CA ASP A 485 -10.02 12.06 18.09
C ASP A 485 -10.73 11.25 16.99
N VAL A 486 -11.65 10.38 17.35
CA VAL A 486 -12.31 9.46 16.41
C VAL A 486 -13.38 10.13 15.56
N ASP A 487 -14.00 11.21 16.06
CA ASP A 487 -15.10 11.90 15.42
C ASP A 487 -14.62 13.09 14.60
N THR A 488 -13.75 13.93 15.19
CA THR A 488 -13.20 15.12 14.53
C THR A 488 -11.98 14.85 13.68
N LEU A 489 -11.28 13.74 13.90
CA LEU A 489 -9.99 13.37 13.32
C LEU A 489 -8.86 14.36 13.65
N GLU A 490 -9.08 15.35 14.50
CA GLU A 490 -8.04 16.24 15.00
C GLU A 490 -7.10 15.51 15.97
N SER A 491 -5.84 15.94 16.02
CA SER A 491 -4.89 15.50 17.04
C SER A 491 -5.45 15.76 18.45
N LEU A 492 -5.26 14.80 19.36
CA LEU A 492 -5.70 14.95 20.75
C LEU A 492 -5.01 16.11 21.48
N SER A 493 -3.83 16.52 21.04
CA SER A 493 -3.01 17.54 21.69
C SER A 493 -2.92 18.86 20.90
N ILE A 494 -3.18 18.84 19.60
CA ILE A 494 -3.04 20.02 18.73
C ILE A 494 -4.28 20.13 17.87
N LYS A 495 -5.10 21.15 18.13
CA LYS A 495 -6.32 21.45 17.39
C LYS A 495 -6.02 21.90 15.96
N LYS A 496 -6.95 21.59 15.04
CA LYS A 496 -6.86 21.91 13.61
C LYS A 496 -5.67 21.24 12.88
N LEU A 497 -5.03 20.27 13.52
CA LEU A 497 -4.05 19.38 12.96
C LEU A 497 -4.64 17.97 12.87
N TYR A 498 -4.64 17.39 11.65
CA TYR A 498 -5.27 16.10 11.32
C TYR A 498 -4.19 15.07 10.98
N PRO A 499 -3.75 14.22 11.93
CA PRO A 499 -2.85 13.11 11.64
C PRO A 499 -3.53 12.13 10.70
N CYS A 500 -2.93 11.85 9.54
CA CYS A 500 -3.58 11.17 8.44
C CYS A 500 -2.75 10.04 7.84
N GLY A 501 -3.42 8.99 7.42
CA GLY A 501 -2.86 7.91 6.62
C GLY A 501 -1.99 6.93 7.39
N GLU A 502 -1.06 6.30 6.67
CA GLU A 502 -0.19 5.26 7.22
C GLU A 502 0.82 5.81 8.22
N GLY A 503 1.36 7.00 7.99
CA GLY A 503 2.27 7.65 8.91
C GLY A 503 1.64 7.96 10.26
N ALA A 504 0.37 8.28 10.30
CA ALA A 504 -0.36 8.48 11.56
C ALA A 504 -0.77 7.16 12.24
N GLY A 505 -0.54 5.99 11.60
CA GLY A 505 -0.84 4.68 12.13
C GLY A 505 -2.29 4.20 11.96
N TYR A 506 -3.06 4.83 11.05
CA TYR A 506 -4.49 4.52 10.82
C TYR A 506 -4.79 3.83 9.49
N ALA A 507 -3.82 3.74 8.59
CA ALA A 507 -3.95 3.06 7.31
C ALA A 507 -2.75 2.11 7.09
N GLY A 508 -2.87 1.21 6.11
CA GLY A 508 -1.82 0.25 5.78
C GLY A 508 -1.85 -0.17 4.30
N GLY A 509 -2.08 0.78 3.40
CA GLY A 509 -2.09 0.55 1.96
C GLY A 509 -2.72 1.70 1.19
N ILE A 510 -2.60 1.70 -0.13
CA ILE A 510 -2.97 2.82 -1.02
C ILE A 510 -4.42 3.26 -0.80
N VAL A 511 -5.39 2.35 -0.94
CA VAL A 511 -6.83 2.69 -0.82
C VAL A 511 -7.18 3.13 0.58
N THR A 512 -6.70 2.45 1.62
CA THR A 512 -7.02 2.82 3.01
C THR A 512 -6.43 4.17 3.40
N ALA A 513 -5.23 4.49 2.91
CA ALA A 513 -4.61 5.79 3.13
C ALA A 513 -5.37 6.90 2.37
N ALA A 514 -5.76 6.66 1.12
CA ALA A 514 -6.57 7.58 0.33
C ALA A 514 -7.92 7.87 0.99
N VAL A 515 -8.62 6.83 1.47
CA VAL A 515 -9.90 6.97 2.21
C VAL A 515 -9.71 7.80 3.48
N ASP A 516 -8.61 7.60 4.21
CA ASP A 516 -8.32 8.37 5.41
C ASP A 516 -8.06 9.85 5.08
N GLY A 517 -7.37 10.13 3.97
CA GLY A 517 -7.19 11.49 3.43
C GLY A 517 -8.51 12.16 3.07
N ILE A 518 -9.41 11.44 2.38
CA ILE A 518 -10.76 11.93 2.07
C ILE A 518 -11.50 12.30 3.36
N LYS A 519 -11.48 11.43 4.39
CA LYS A 519 -12.14 11.71 5.67
C LYS A 519 -11.62 12.96 6.36
N CYS A 520 -10.30 13.17 6.38
CA CYS A 520 -9.72 14.38 6.96
C CYS A 520 -10.14 15.64 6.19
N ALA A 521 -10.18 15.58 4.85
CA ALA A 521 -10.67 16.67 4.02
C ALA A 521 -12.15 16.96 4.27
N GLU A 522 -12.98 15.92 4.38
CA GLU A 522 -14.41 16.06 4.68
C GLU A 522 -14.66 16.75 6.01
N LYS A 523 -13.85 16.51 7.05
CA LYS A 523 -14.00 17.20 8.35
C LYS A 523 -13.79 18.71 8.23
N ILE A 524 -12.86 19.14 7.39
CA ILE A 524 -12.69 20.57 7.10
C ILE A 524 -13.89 21.12 6.31
N ILE A 525 -14.36 20.37 5.30
CA ILE A 525 -15.48 20.77 4.46
C ILE A 525 -16.79 20.85 5.26
N GLU A 526 -17.06 19.90 6.16
CA GLU A 526 -18.26 19.86 7.00
C GLU A 526 -18.39 21.09 7.93
N GLU A 527 -17.27 21.70 8.30
CA GLU A 527 -17.23 22.78 9.28
C GLU A 527 -17.06 24.15 8.64
N TYR A 528 -16.33 24.26 7.54
CA TYR A 528 -15.92 25.52 6.93
C TYR A 528 -16.45 25.70 5.51
N THR A 529 -16.69 26.96 5.12
CA THR A 529 -16.92 27.35 3.73
C THR A 529 -15.58 27.55 3.00
N LYS A 530 -15.58 27.43 1.67
CA LYS A 530 -14.38 27.72 0.85
C LYS A 530 -13.98 29.20 0.96
N ILE A 531 -12.70 29.49 0.76
CA ILE A 531 -12.19 30.86 0.66
C ILE A 531 -12.75 31.49 -0.63
N VAL A 532 -13.33 32.67 -0.52
CA VAL A 532 -13.90 33.42 -1.65
C VAL A 532 -12.79 34.00 -2.53
#